data_7630ee4b6e56ce27d02d4a476ec1db43
#
_entry.id   7630ee4b6e56ce27d02d4a476ec1db43
#
_cell.length_a   1.000
_cell.length_b   1.000
_cell.length_c   1.000
_cell.angle_alpha   90.00
_cell.angle_beta   90.00
_cell.angle_gamma   90.00
#
_symmetry.space_group_name_H-M   'P 1'
#
loop_
_entity.id
_entity.type
_entity.pdbx_description
1 polymer ?
#
loop_
_entity_poly.entity_id
_entity_poly.type
_entity_poly.pdbx_seq_one_letter_code
_entity_poly.pdbx_strand_id
1 'polypeptide(L)'
;MTIPSTAQSERYSQLFAAHPLPDLMRNVQAHAEIFTIRGLTFPATRVDEIQPNCFTVSTHAALIDYGLEETAKLPRWQQCLLKPFLKAIDRYLHQVEIDKALFLNNYALSTNTLSDEFQQLPIEELTQTAVGRYPEHALVIRSLNAQHHADFMQRLKAQNWLFITSRQVYLHDDCQTALTKHVNSRRDQKLLNDGQFHFRTAISDSDFAIAEQCY
;
A
#
# COMPACT_ATOMS: atom_id res chain seq x y z
N MET A 1 12.89 -6.39 0.78
CA MET A 1 12.08 -5.76 1.84
C MET A 1 11.88 -6.81 2.89
N THR A 2 12.28 -6.57 4.13
CA THR A 2 12.17 -7.58 5.20
C THR A 2 10.70 -7.63 5.65
N ILE A 3 10.11 -8.81 5.67
CA ILE A 3 8.75 -9.02 6.20
C ILE A 3 8.82 -8.74 7.72
N PRO A 4 7.94 -7.91 8.29
CA PRO A 4 7.97 -7.62 9.71
C PRO A 4 7.69 -8.90 10.50
N SER A 5 8.43 -9.11 11.57
CA SER A 5 8.14 -10.18 12.53
C SER A 5 6.80 -9.91 13.22
N THR A 6 6.18 -10.94 13.81
CA THR A 6 4.94 -10.80 14.58
C THR A 6 5.03 -9.69 15.64
N ALA A 7 6.16 -9.64 16.37
CA ALA A 7 6.41 -8.58 17.36
C ALA A 7 6.50 -7.18 16.76
N GLN A 8 7.06 -7.05 15.55
CA GLN A 8 7.09 -5.76 14.83
C GLN A 8 5.69 -5.36 14.34
N SER A 9 4.90 -6.32 13.85
CA SER A 9 3.52 -6.09 13.45
C SER A 9 2.66 -5.63 14.63
N GLU A 10 2.82 -6.24 15.79
CA GLU A 10 2.12 -5.83 17.03
C GLU A 10 2.51 -4.42 17.46
N ARG A 11 3.81 -4.09 17.50
CA ARG A 11 4.27 -2.74 17.85
C ARG A 11 3.74 -1.70 16.87
N TYR A 12 3.73 -1.99 15.59
CA TYR A 12 3.20 -1.10 14.56
C TYR A 12 1.69 -0.90 14.73
N SER A 13 0.96 -1.98 15.02
CA SER A 13 -0.49 -1.91 15.29
C SER A 13 -0.79 -1.08 16.55
N GLN A 14 0.00 -1.23 17.61
CA GLN A 14 -0.11 -0.44 18.84
C GLN A 14 0.15 1.05 18.59
N LEU A 15 1.15 1.39 17.75
CA LEU A 15 1.43 2.77 17.37
C LEU A 15 0.23 3.39 16.64
N PHE A 16 -0.38 2.66 15.73
CA PHE A 16 -1.58 3.09 15.01
C PHE A 16 -2.80 3.28 15.94
N ALA A 17 -2.91 2.44 16.97
CA ALA A 17 -3.97 2.57 17.96
C ALA A 17 -3.79 3.80 18.88
N ALA A 18 -2.54 4.17 19.14
CA ALA A 18 -2.21 5.25 20.07
C ALA A 18 -2.30 6.65 19.44
N HIS A 19 -2.21 6.75 18.12
CA HIS A 19 -2.15 8.03 17.40
C HIS A 19 -3.09 8.01 16.18
N PRO A 20 -3.79 9.12 15.89
CA PRO A 20 -4.49 9.28 14.63
C PRO A 20 -3.52 9.15 13.44
N LEU A 21 -3.92 8.43 12.39
CA LEU A 21 -3.06 8.24 11.22
C LEU A 21 -2.62 9.55 10.55
N PRO A 22 -3.46 10.59 10.44
CA PRO A 22 -3.05 11.89 9.90
C PRO A 22 -1.91 12.56 10.66
N ASP A 23 -1.77 12.29 11.96
CA ASP A 23 -0.66 12.82 12.77
C ASP A 23 0.66 12.11 12.48
N LEU A 24 0.60 10.83 12.10
CA LEU A 24 1.76 10.02 11.72
C LEU A 24 2.12 10.19 10.23
N MET A 25 1.11 10.38 9.39
CA MET A 25 1.24 10.46 7.92
C MET A 25 0.29 11.53 7.38
N ARG A 26 0.81 12.73 7.12
CA ARG A 26 0.01 13.92 6.77
C ARG A 26 -0.94 13.73 5.57
N ASN A 27 -0.57 12.87 4.63
CA ASN A 27 -1.34 12.59 3.41
C ASN A 27 -2.26 11.36 3.54
N VAL A 28 -2.42 10.80 4.75
CA VAL A 28 -3.28 9.64 5.00
C VAL A 28 -4.48 10.06 5.84
N GLN A 29 -5.66 10.07 5.25
CA GLN A 29 -6.93 10.36 5.91
C GLN A 29 -7.70 9.04 6.08
N ALA A 30 -7.41 8.31 7.15
CA ALA A 30 -8.01 7.02 7.45
C ALA A 30 -8.05 6.76 8.96
N HIS A 31 -8.95 5.91 9.40
CA HIS A 31 -8.99 5.40 10.76
C HIS A 31 -8.09 4.18 10.88
N ALA A 32 -7.24 4.18 11.90
CA ALA A 32 -6.46 3.00 12.24
C ALA A 32 -7.34 1.98 12.96
N GLU A 33 -7.25 0.74 12.53
CA GLU A 33 -7.95 -0.38 13.09
C GLU A 33 -6.96 -1.50 13.42
N ILE A 34 -7.28 -2.28 14.45
CA ILE A 34 -6.50 -3.46 14.84
C ILE A 34 -7.40 -4.68 14.78
N PHE A 35 -6.91 -5.72 14.16
CA PHE A 35 -7.53 -7.04 14.14
C PHE A 35 -6.63 -8.04 14.82
N THR A 36 -7.26 -8.95 15.59
CA THR A 36 -6.60 -10.11 16.15
C THR A 36 -7.41 -11.35 15.77
N ILE A 37 -6.81 -12.25 15.00
CA ILE A 37 -7.43 -13.50 14.55
C ILE A 37 -6.46 -14.62 14.85
N ARG A 38 -6.90 -15.63 15.59
CA ARG A 38 -6.06 -16.79 16.03
C ARG A 38 -4.75 -16.38 16.69
N GLY A 39 -4.75 -15.27 17.44
CA GLY A 39 -3.56 -14.79 18.12
C GLY A 39 -2.63 -13.94 17.24
N LEU A 40 -2.88 -13.83 15.95
CA LEU A 40 -2.15 -12.91 15.08
C LEU A 40 -2.80 -11.53 15.11
N THR A 41 -2.03 -10.53 15.53
CA THR A 41 -2.45 -9.12 15.51
C THR A 41 -1.85 -8.41 14.30
N PHE A 42 -2.69 -7.70 13.55
CA PHE A 42 -2.28 -6.95 12.35
C PHE A 42 -3.07 -5.65 12.22
N PRO A 43 -2.46 -4.61 11.58
CA PRO A 43 -3.12 -3.34 11.37
C PRO A 43 -4.10 -3.42 10.19
N ALA A 44 -5.14 -2.58 10.27
CA ALA A 44 -5.99 -2.30 9.14
C ALA A 44 -6.26 -0.79 9.07
N THR A 45 -6.66 -0.30 7.91
CA THR A 45 -7.07 1.09 7.75
C THR A 45 -8.48 1.14 7.18
N ARG A 46 -9.33 1.96 7.78
CA ARG A 46 -10.72 2.15 7.37
C ARG A 46 -10.92 3.56 6.83
N VAL A 47 -11.55 3.63 5.68
CA VAL A 47 -11.99 4.87 5.06
C VAL A 47 -13.50 4.79 4.88
N ASP A 48 -14.20 5.86 5.17
CA ASP A 48 -15.67 5.89 5.16
C ASP A 48 -16.23 6.61 3.93
N GLU A 49 -15.44 7.47 3.28
CA GLU A 49 -15.88 8.27 2.14
C GLU A 49 -14.71 8.63 1.20
N ILE A 50 -15.03 9.03 -0.02
CA ILE A 50 -14.05 9.55 -0.97
C ILE A 50 -13.65 10.97 -0.56
N GLN A 51 -12.36 11.16 -0.28
CA GLN A 51 -11.76 12.45 0.04
C GLN A 51 -10.31 12.47 -0.48
N PRO A 52 -9.65 13.65 -0.58
CA PRO A 52 -8.23 13.71 -0.92
C PRO A 52 -7.41 12.82 0.01
N ASN A 53 -6.73 11.82 -0.54
CA ASN A 53 -6.10 10.77 0.25
C ASN A 53 -4.90 10.16 -0.47
N CYS A 54 -4.12 9.38 0.25
CA CYS A 54 -3.03 8.60 -0.31
C CYS A 54 -3.53 7.29 -0.94
N PHE A 55 -2.96 6.90 -2.07
CA PHE A 55 -3.26 5.64 -2.75
C PHE A 55 -3.02 4.38 -1.88
N THR A 56 -2.35 4.53 -0.75
CA THR A 56 -2.10 3.43 0.20
C THR A 56 -3.32 3.07 1.04
N VAL A 57 -4.31 3.95 1.11
CA VAL A 57 -5.54 3.78 1.89
C VAL A 57 -6.80 4.11 1.10
N SER A 58 -6.68 4.55 -0.14
CA SER A 58 -7.80 4.91 -1.01
C SER A 58 -7.69 4.22 -2.36
N THR A 59 -8.73 3.51 -2.75
CA THR A 59 -8.86 2.90 -4.09
C THR A 59 -9.11 3.97 -5.14
N HIS A 60 -9.91 5.00 -4.79
CA HIS A 60 -10.16 6.14 -5.66
C HIS A 60 -8.87 6.87 -6.00
N ALA A 61 -8.07 7.25 -4.99
CA ALA A 61 -6.78 7.90 -5.20
C ALA A 61 -5.83 7.05 -6.07
N ALA A 62 -5.81 5.72 -5.84
CA ALA A 62 -4.97 4.81 -6.61
C ALA A 62 -5.37 4.72 -8.10
N LEU A 63 -6.65 4.84 -8.44
CA LEU A 63 -7.16 4.69 -9.81
C LEU A 63 -7.31 6.04 -10.52
N ILE A 64 -7.83 7.05 -9.85
CA ILE A 64 -8.19 8.33 -10.46
C ILE A 64 -7.08 9.36 -10.28
N ASP A 65 -6.68 9.66 -9.04
CA ASP A 65 -5.71 10.74 -8.80
C ASP A 65 -4.36 10.40 -9.42
N TYR A 66 -3.87 9.19 -9.17
CA TYR A 66 -2.65 8.70 -9.81
C TYR A 66 -2.79 8.58 -11.33
N GLY A 67 -3.95 8.12 -11.82
CA GLY A 67 -4.26 8.06 -13.25
C GLY A 67 -4.25 9.44 -13.93
N LEU A 68 -4.75 10.47 -13.26
CA LEU A 68 -4.72 11.87 -13.73
C LEU A 68 -3.29 12.44 -13.76
N GLU A 69 -2.49 12.17 -12.72
CA GLU A 69 -1.08 12.55 -12.67
C GLU A 69 -0.27 11.92 -13.82
N GLU A 70 -0.43 10.63 -14.05
CA GLU A 70 0.22 9.94 -15.18
C GLU A 70 -0.27 10.46 -16.53
N THR A 71 -1.58 10.73 -16.65
CA THR A 71 -2.15 11.30 -17.87
C THR A 71 -1.57 12.69 -18.16
N ALA A 72 -1.25 13.50 -17.14
CA ALA A 72 -0.67 14.82 -17.32
C ALA A 72 0.72 14.80 -17.99
N LYS A 73 1.44 13.70 -17.91
CA LYS A 73 2.75 13.49 -18.54
C LYS A 73 2.67 13.11 -20.03
N LEU A 74 1.47 12.76 -20.52
CA LEU A 74 1.25 12.32 -21.89
C LEU A 74 1.10 13.48 -22.88
N PRO A 75 1.26 13.25 -24.21
CA PRO A 75 0.96 14.22 -25.24
C PRO A 75 -0.49 14.73 -25.16
N ARG A 76 -0.72 15.99 -25.52
CA ARG A 76 -2.05 16.66 -25.38
C ARG A 76 -3.20 15.87 -26.01
N TRP A 77 -2.99 15.26 -27.19
CA TRP A 77 -4.04 14.49 -27.86
C TRP A 77 -4.48 13.26 -27.05
N GLN A 78 -3.54 12.58 -26.38
CA GLN A 78 -3.85 11.45 -25.47
C GLN A 78 -4.59 11.94 -24.23
N GLN A 79 -4.18 13.07 -23.65
CA GLN A 79 -4.89 13.70 -22.55
C GLN A 79 -6.35 13.99 -22.89
N CYS A 80 -6.62 14.51 -24.10
CA CYS A 80 -8.00 14.81 -24.56
C CYS A 80 -8.88 13.56 -24.64
N LEU A 81 -8.31 12.40 -24.93
CA LEU A 81 -9.04 11.13 -24.97
C LEU A 81 -9.22 10.51 -23.58
N LEU A 82 -8.16 10.54 -22.76
CA LEU A 82 -8.16 9.84 -21.47
C LEU A 82 -8.90 10.57 -20.36
N LYS A 83 -8.79 11.92 -20.32
CA LYS A 83 -9.45 12.71 -19.27
C LYS A 83 -10.97 12.54 -19.19
N PRO A 84 -11.75 12.55 -20.31
CA PRO A 84 -13.18 12.29 -20.25
C PRO A 84 -13.51 10.87 -19.74
N PHE A 85 -12.69 9.89 -20.13
CA PHE A 85 -12.85 8.51 -19.67
C PHE A 85 -12.60 8.38 -18.17
N LEU A 86 -11.49 8.97 -17.66
CA LEU A 86 -11.20 9.00 -16.23
C LEU A 86 -12.31 9.71 -15.44
N LYS A 87 -12.85 10.82 -15.96
CA LYS A 87 -13.99 11.52 -15.33
C LYS A 87 -15.27 10.67 -15.28
N ALA A 88 -15.49 9.83 -16.29
CA ALA A 88 -16.66 8.92 -16.28
C ALA A 88 -16.48 7.82 -15.23
N ILE A 89 -15.28 7.25 -15.13
CA ILE A 89 -14.92 6.28 -14.07
C ILE A 89 -15.01 6.94 -12.69
N ASP A 90 -14.43 8.12 -12.50
CA ASP A 90 -14.50 8.89 -11.27
C ASP A 90 -15.94 9.04 -10.77
N ARG A 91 -16.84 9.47 -11.65
CA ARG A 91 -18.26 9.61 -11.33
C ARG A 91 -18.93 8.29 -10.92
N TYR A 92 -18.56 7.19 -11.58
CA TYR A 92 -19.03 5.85 -11.23
C TYR A 92 -18.48 5.41 -9.86
N LEU A 93 -17.20 5.63 -9.59
CA LEU A 93 -16.55 5.27 -8.32
C LEU A 93 -17.17 6.04 -7.13
N HIS A 94 -17.54 7.31 -7.34
CA HIS A 94 -18.31 8.07 -6.35
C HIS A 94 -19.70 7.47 -6.09
N GLN A 95 -20.41 7.02 -7.14
CA GLN A 95 -21.73 6.41 -6.98
C GLN A 95 -21.71 5.08 -6.22
N VAL A 96 -20.61 4.30 -6.36
CA VAL A 96 -20.45 3.02 -5.65
C VAL A 96 -19.68 3.16 -4.34
N GLU A 97 -19.37 4.38 -3.91
CA GLU A 97 -18.63 4.67 -2.67
C GLU A 97 -17.36 3.81 -2.53
N ILE A 98 -16.54 3.75 -3.59
CA ILE A 98 -15.41 2.81 -3.70
C ILE A 98 -14.44 2.87 -2.51
N ASP A 99 -14.32 4.01 -1.84
CA ASP A 99 -13.45 4.20 -0.69
C ASP A 99 -14.13 3.89 0.64
N LYS A 100 -15.43 3.54 0.67
CA LYS A 100 -16.05 2.96 1.87
C LYS A 100 -15.48 1.54 2.05
N ALA A 101 -14.24 1.48 2.51
CA ALA A 101 -13.41 0.29 2.48
C ALA A 101 -12.56 0.09 3.73
N LEU A 102 -12.35 -1.19 4.04
CA LEU A 102 -11.46 -1.66 5.10
C LEU A 102 -10.27 -2.39 4.47
N PHE A 103 -9.11 -1.80 4.55
CA PHE A 103 -7.87 -2.37 4.04
C PHE A 103 -7.22 -3.24 5.11
N LEU A 104 -7.31 -4.54 4.97
CA LEU A 104 -6.78 -5.52 5.93
C LEU A 104 -5.26 -5.68 5.79
N ASN A 105 -4.59 -5.87 6.91
CA ASN A 105 -3.13 -5.98 7.00
C ASN A 105 -2.43 -4.83 6.27
N ASN A 106 -2.90 -3.60 6.48
CA ASN A 106 -2.41 -2.42 5.79
C ASN A 106 -1.50 -1.58 6.68
N TYR A 107 -0.21 -1.56 6.35
CA TYR A 107 0.81 -0.74 7.00
C TYR A 107 0.92 0.66 6.39
N ALA A 108 0.02 1.06 5.50
CA ALA A 108 0.05 2.30 4.75
C ALA A 108 1.36 2.53 3.95
N LEU A 109 2.10 1.47 3.69
CA LEU A 109 3.33 1.52 2.88
C LEU A 109 3.01 1.49 1.38
N SER A 110 3.88 2.09 0.57
CA SER A 110 3.77 2.08 -0.89
C SER A 110 3.63 0.65 -1.45
N THR A 111 4.50 -0.26 -1.00
CA THR A 111 4.34 -1.70 -1.20
C THR A 111 4.04 -2.32 0.15
N ASN A 112 2.84 -2.84 0.30
CA ASN A 112 2.42 -3.47 1.54
C ASN A 112 3.11 -4.83 1.71
N THR A 113 3.31 -5.25 2.95
CA THR A 113 3.94 -6.54 3.30
C THR A 113 2.89 -7.50 3.84
N LEU A 114 3.01 -8.76 3.48
CA LEU A 114 2.17 -9.83 4.00
C LEU A 114 3.07 -10.89 4.63
N SER A 115 2.93 -11.10 5.93
CA SER A 115 3.66 -12.16 6.62
C SER A 115 3.10 -13.54 6.25
N ASP A 116 3.90 -14.59 6.44
CA ASP A 116 3.44 -15.95 6.17
C ASP A 116 2.28 -16.34 7.10
N GLU A 117 2.31 -15.87 8.35
CA GLU A 117 1.23 -16.11 9.33
C GLU A 117 -0.08 -15.45 8.85
N PHE A 118 -0.03 -14.22 8.32
CA PHE A 118 -1.23 -13.57 7.78
C PHE A 118 -1.76 -14.34 6.56
N GLN A 119 -0.88 -14.76 5.68
CA GLN A 119 -1.25 -15.55 4.51
C GLN A 119 -1.87 -16.92 4.89
N GLN A 120 -1.51 -17.50 6.04
CA GLN A 120 -2.05 -18.78 6.50
C GLN A 120 -3.40 -18.65 7.21
N LEU A 121 -3.88 -17.46 7.52
CA LEU A 121 -5.19 -17.29 8.14
C LEU A 121 -6.30 -17.92 7.29
N PRO A 122 -7.32 -18.53 7.92
CA PRO A 122 -8.52 -18.99 7.22
C PRO A 122 -9.28 -17.80 6.63
N ILE A 123 -9.43 -17.79 5.31
CA ILE A 123 -10.06 -16.68 4.59
C ILE A 123 -11.50 -16.44 5.02
N GLU A 124 -12.23 -17.52 5.30
CA GLU A 124 -13.61 -17.41 5.78
C GLU A 124 -13.69 -16.68 7.13
N GLU A 125 -12.84 -17.06 8.09
CA GLU A 125 -12.78 -16.43 9.41
C GLU A 125 -12.34 -14.96 9.32
N LEU A 126 -11.32 -14.67 8.49
CA LEU A 126 -10.88 -13.32 8.20
C LEU A 126 -12.02 -12.47 7.65
N THR A 127 -12.74 -12.99 6.65
CA THR A 127 -13.84 -12.30 6.00
C THR A 127 -15.01 -12.09 6.97
N GLN A 128 -15.43 -13.12 7.69
CA GLN A 128 -16.54 -13.04 8.64
C GLN A 128 -16.25 -12.07 9.78
N THR A 129 -15.03 -12.10 10.34
CA THR A 129 -14.62 -11.17 11.40
C THR A 129 -14.63 -9.72 10.92
N ALA A 130 -14.11 -9.47 9.72
CA ALA A 130 -14.05 -8.12 9.16
C ALA A 130 -15.44 -7.60 8.79
N VAL A 131 -16.27 -8.40 8.11
CA VAL A 131 -17.67 -8.04 7.76
C VAL A 131 -18.52 -7.89 9.02
N GLY A 132 -18.35 -8.74 10.02
CA GLY A 132 -19.10 -8.65 11.29
C GLY A 132 -18.83 -7.33 12.03
N ARG A 133 -17.60 -6.79 11.91
CA ARG A 133 -17.22 -5.51 12.51
C ARG A 133 -17.57 -4.30 11.65
N TYR A 134 -17.46 -4.44 10.33
CA TYR A 134 -17.70 -3.36 9.34
C TYR A 134 -18.54 -3.86 8.16
N PRO A 135 -19.85 -4.10 8.36
CA PRO A 135 -20.70 -4.78 7.36
C PRO A 135 -20.93 -3.95 6.09
N GLU A 136 -20.73 -2.64 6.16
CA GLU A 136 -20.96 -1.74 5.03
C GLU A 136 -19.68 -1.39 4.24
N HIS A 137 -18.52 -1.93 4.66
CA HIS A 137 -17.23 -1.62 4.05
C HIS A 137 -16.78 -2.74 3.12
N ALA A 138 -16.31 -2.39 1.95
CA ALA A 138 -15.62 -3.33 1.08
C ALA A 138 -14.29 -3.77 1.73
N LEU A 139 -14.00 -5.07 1.70
CA LEU A 139 -12.74 -5.59 2.21
C LEU A 139 -11.67 -5.54 1.13
N VAL A 140 -10.51 -5.00 1.44
CA VAL A 140 -9.40 -4.85 0.51
C VAL A 140 -8.12 -5.43 1.09
N ILE A 141 -7.40 -6.22 0.30
CA ILE A 141 -6.03 -6.67 0.59
C ILE A 141 -5.14 -6.19 -0.56
N ARG A 142 -4.11 -5.41 -0.23
CA ARG A 142 -3.23 -4.76 -1.22
C ARG A 142 -1.94 -5.51 -1.46
N SER A 143 -1.29 -5.16 -2.58
CA SER A 143 0.07 -5.58 -2.95
C SER A 143 0.24 -7.08 -3.17
N LEU A 144 -0.83 -7.78 -3.53
CA LEU A 144 -0.75 -9.18 -3.95
C LEU A 144 -0.08 -9.30 -5.32
N ASN A 145 0.75 -10.32 -5.48
CA ASN A 145 1.33 -10.70 -6.76
C ASN A 145 1.46 -12.23 -6.86
N ALA A 146 1.37 -12.76 -8.07
CA ALA A 146 1.37 -14.20 -8.29
C ALA A 146 2.73 -14.88 -8.00
N GLN A 147 3.83 -14.12 -7.95
CA GLN A 147 5.16 -14.68 -7.67
C GLN A 147 5.30 -15.10 -6.19
N HIS A 148 4.81 -14.27 -5.28
CA HIS A 148 5.01 -14.45 -3.84
C HIS A 148 3.75 -14.91 -3.08
N HIS A 149 2.57 -14.74 -3.66
CA HIS A 149 1.30 -14.94 -2.97
C HIS A 149 0.33 -15.86 -3.74
N ALA A 150 0.85 -16.74 -4.63
CA ALA A 150 0.02 -17.57 -5.51
C ALA A 150 -1.03 -18.40 -4.75
N ASP A 151 -0.61 -19.12 -3.71
CA ASP A 151 -1.49 -19.99 -2.92
C ASP A 151 -2.53 -19.17 -2.13
N PHE A 152 -2.12 -18.03 -1.56
CA PHE A 152 -3.03 -17.13 -0.86
C PHE A 152 -4.07 -16.54 -1.81
N MET A 153 -3.65 -16.09 -3.00
CA MET A 153 -4.56 -15.60 -4.04
C MET A 153 -5.54 -16.68 -4.51
N GLN A 154 -5.08 -17.93 -4.65
CA GLN A 154 -5.96 -19.04 -5.01
C GLN A 154 -7.04 -19.29 -3.94
N ARG A 155 -6.67 -19.26 -2.65
CA ARG A 155 -7.61 -19.40 -1.54
C ARG A 155 -8.61 -18.24 -1.47
N LEU A 156 -8.14 -17.01 -1.68
CA LEU A 156 -9.01 -15.82 -1.78
C LEU A 156 -10.02 -15.98 -2.92
N LYS A 157 -9.57 -16.41 -4.10
CA LYS A 157 -10.42 -16.66 -5.26
C LYS A 157 -11.48 -17.73 -5.00
N ALA A 158 -11.12 -18.80 -4.27
CA ALA A 158 -12.05 -19.86 -3.88
C ALA A 158 -13.17 -19.36 -2.94
N GLN A 159 -12.94 -18.24 -2.25
CA GLN A 159 -13.91 -17.56 -1.39
C GLN A 159 -14.56 -16.34 -2.07
N ASN A 160 -14.56 -16.31 -3.39
CA ASN A 160 -15.16 -15.26 -4.24
C ASN A 160 -14.57 -13.85 -4.07
N TRP A 161 -13.33 -13.72 -3.60
CA TRP A 161 -12.64 -12.45 -3.64
C TRP A 161 -12.31 -12.06 -5.08
N LEU A 162 -12.56 -10.80 -5.42
CA LEU A 162 -12.29 -10.24 -6.74
C LEU A 162 -10.86 -9.64 -6.78
N PHE A 163 -10.19 -9.80 -7.94
CA PHE A 163 -8.86 -9.25 -8.15
C PHE A 163 -8.91 -8.11 -9.14
N ILE A 164 -8.39 -6.95 -8.72
CA ILE A 164 -8.26 -5.76 -9.56
C ILE A 164 -6.78 -5.52 -9.79
N THR A 165 -6.36 -5.45 -11.05
CA THR A 165 -4.99 -5.09 -11.41
C THR A 165 -4.78 -3.61 -11.10
N SER A 166 -3.85 -3.28 -10.20
CA SER A 166 -3.60 -1.90 -9.79
C SER A 166 -2.37 -1.30 -10.46
N ARG A 167 -1.23 -2.01 -10.45
CA ARG A 167 0.03 -1.50 -11.02
C ARG A 167 0.98 -2.62 -11.40
N GLN A 168 1.90 -2.32 -12.30
CA GLN A 168 3.04 -3.16 -12.61
C GLN A 168 4.08 -3.07 -11.50
N VAL A 169 4.64 -4.20 -11.10
CA VAL A 169 5.76 -4.30 -10.16
C VAL A 169 6.93 -5.01 -10.83
N TYR A 170 8.14 -4.58 -10.49
CA TYR A 170 9.37 -5.20 -10.96
C TYR A 170 9.94 -6.05 -9.82
N LEU A 171 10.11 -7.33 -10.07
CA LEU A 171 10.68 -8.29 -9.11
C LEU A 171 12.12 -8.61 -9.54
N HIS A 172 13.02 -8.57 -8.61
CA HIS A 172 14.43 -8.89 -8.84
C HIS A 172 14.86 -9.97 -7.85
N ASP A 173 15.15 -11.15 -8.37
CA ASP A 173 15.62 -12.29 -7.55
C ASP A 173 17.08 -12.09 -7.11
N ASP A 174 17.86 -11.35 -7.90
CA ASP A 174 19.26 -11.03 -7.62
C ASP A 174 19.49 -9.51 -7.75
N CYS A 175 19.44 -8.82 -6.62
CA CYS A 175 19.71 -7.39 -6.55
C CYS A 175 21.14 -7.02 -6.98
N GLN A 176 22.14 -7.87 -6.74
CA GLN A 176 23.52 -7.63 -7.14
C GLN A 176 23.66 -7.60 -8.66
N THR A 177 23.10 -8.59 -9.32
CA THR A 177 23.07 -8.61 -10.80
C THR A 177 22.25 -7.46 -11.37
N ALA A 178 21.12 -7.10 -10.76
CA ALA A 178 20.31 -5.96 -11.18
C ALA A 178 21.09 -4.64 -11.07
N LEU A 179 21.82 -4.42 -9.97
CA LEU A 179 22.65 -3.24 -9.76
C LEU A 179 23.75 -3.09 -10.82
N THR A 180 24.34 -4.20 -11.26
CA THR A 180 25.42 -4.17 -12.25
C THR A 180 24.95 -4.08 -13.70
N LYS A 181 23.76 -4.58 -14.02
CA LYS A 181 23.22 -4.61 -15.41
C LYS A 181 22.57 -3.29 -15.82
N HIS A 182 21.88 -2.60 -14.94
CA HIS A 182 21.15 -1.38 -15.27
C HIS A 182 22.04 -0.15 -15.30
N VAL A 183 21.94 0.65 -16.36
CA VAL A 183 22.77 1.86 -16.57
C VAL A 183 22.59 2.86 -15.45
N ASN A 184 21.36 3.09 -15.01
CA ASN A 184 21.07 4.03 -13.92
C ASN A 184 21.68 3.56 -12.60
N SER A 185 21.52 2.29 -12.26
CA SER A 185 22.11 1.72 -11.03
C SER A 185 23.64 1.82 -11.01
N ARG A 186 24.28 1.63 -12.18
CA ARG A 186 25.74 1.83 -12.30
C ARG A 186 26.15 3.28 -12.12
N ARG A 187 25.35 4.24 -12.58
CA ARG A 187 25.58 5.68 -12.35
C ARG A 187 25.43 6.03 -10.89
N ASP A 188 24.37 5.53 -10.24
CA ASP A 188 24.14 5.75 -8.81
C ASP A 188 25.26 5.14 -7.97
N GLN A 189 25.71 3.93 -8.31
CA GLN A 189 26.85 3.27 -7.66
C GLN A 189 28.16 4.07 -7.83
N LYS A 190 28.35 4.71 -8.98
CA LYS A 190 29.48 5.60 -9.19
C LYS A 190 29.43 6.82 -8.28
N LEU A 191 28.24 7.47 -8.14
CA LEU A 191 28.05 8.58 -7.20
C LEU A 191 28.35 8.19 -5.74
N LEU A 192 27.97 6.96 -5.33
CA LEU A 192 28.31 6.41 -4.02
C LEU A 192 29.83 6.29 -3.81
N ASN A 193 30.54 5.85 -4.85
CA ASN A 193 31.99 5.60 -4.78
C ASN A 193 32.84 6.88 -4.93
N ASP A 194 32.30 7.94 -5.52
CA ASP A 194 33.02 9.21 -5.74
C ASP A 194 33.26 10.01 -4.44
N GLY A 195 32.75 9.54 -3.30
CA GLY A 195 32.99 10.15 -1.97
C GLY A 195 32.31 11.51 -1.76
N GLN A 196 31.47 11.96 -2.71
CA GLN A 196 30.74 13.24 -2.60
C GLN A 196 29.54 13.14 -1.66
N PHE A 197 29.05 11.93 -1.40
CA PHE A 197 27.90 11.66 -0.56
C PHE A 197 28.27 10.72 0.59
N HIS A 198 27.81 11.08 1.78
CA HIS A 198 27.93 10.23 2.96
C HIS A 198 26.57 9.60 3.29
N PHE A 199 26.54 8.28 3.33
CA PHE A 199 25.34 7.52 3.68
C PHE A 199 25.44 7.06 5.12
N ARG A 200 24.41 7.33 5.89
CA ARG A 200 24.26 6.82 7.25
C ARG A 200 22.82 6.39 7.50
N THR A 201 22.63 5.42 8.36
CA THR A 201 21.31 5.06 8.85
C THR A 201 20.86 6.09 9.87
N ALA A 202 19.64 6.60 9.74
CA ALA A 202 19.02 7.45 10.75
C ALA A 202 18.77 6.60 12.01
N ILE A 203 19.37 6.98 13.14
CA ILE A 203 19.27 6.27 14.42
C ILE A 203 18.96 7.20 15.60
N SER A 204 19.14 8.50 15.44
CA SER A 204 18.87 9.49 16.48
C SER A 204 17.63 10.34 16.11
N ASP A 205 16.99 10.94 17.12
CA ASP A 205 15.86 11.85 16.92
C ASP A 205 16.22 13.03 16.01
N SER A 206 17.47 13.51 16.08
CA SER A 206 17.97 14.55 15.16
C SER A 206 18.06 14.08 13.70
N ASP A 207 18.40 12.82 13.46
CA ASP A 207 18.44 12.25 12.11
C ASP A 207 17.01 12.13 11.54
N PHE A 208 16.06 11.71 12.38
CA PHE A 208 14.65 11.63 11.99
C PHE A 208 14.06 13.01 11.71
N ALA A 209 14.37 14.04 12.53
CA ALA A 209 13.94 15.40 12.31
C ALA A 209 14.49 15.99 10.98
N ILE A 210 15.72 15.66 10.61
CA ILE A 210 16.31 16.05 9.32
C ILE A 210 15.59 15.33 8.17
N ALA A 211 15.35 14.02 8.31
CA ALA A 211 14.65 13.24 7.30
C ALA A 211 13.21 13.77 7.07
N GLU A 212 12.51 14.15 8.13
CA GLU A 212 11.16 14.75 8.04
C GLU A 212 11.14 16.05 7.24
N GLN A 213 12.18 16.87 7.33
CA GLN A 213 12.29 18.11 6.56
C GLN A 213 12.49 17.89 5.05
N CYS A 214 12.91 16.68 4.66
CA CYS A 214 13.13 16.31 3.26
C CYS A 214 11.86 15.76 2.57
N TYR A 215 10.80 15.52 3.34
CA TYR A 215 9.50 15.05 2.89
C TYR A 215 8.42 16.12 3.04
#